data_cb860aecdd40c8c31b1411f815a2454c
#
_entry.id   cb860aecdd40c8c31b1411f815a2454c
#
_cell.length_a   1.000
_cell.length_b   1.000
_cell.length_c   1.000
_cell.angle_alpha   90.00
_cell.angle_beta   90.00
_cell.angle_gamma   90.00
#
_symmetry.space_group_name_H-M   'P 1'
#
loop_
_entity.id
_entity.type
_entity.pdbx_description
1 polymer ?
#
loop_
_entity_poly.entity_id
_entity_poly.type
_entity_poly.pdbx_seq_one_letter_code
_entity_poly.pdbx_strand_id
1 'polypeptide(L)'
;AEAKKQSPGRWRERTLALALQIGNDRTAADAALKHLVDTAGQANGDAYAIARAYALRGDADKAFDWLQRDWERGDSGVHSVLFEPLLLRFRDDPRFAEYCRRTGLPSPDRSEALSVDRIRVTTGAKR
;
A
#
# COMPACT_ATOMS: atom_id res chain seq x y z
N ALA A 1 -17.92 -10.07 -14.42
CA ALA A 1 -17.71 -8.77 -13.74
C ALA A 1 -18.09 -8.88 -12.27
N GLU A 2 -19.19 -9.50 -11.97
CA GLU A 2 -19.64 -9.71 -10.59
C GLU A 2 -18.70 -10.58 -9.78
N ALA A 3 -18.01 -11.50 -10.42
CA ALA A 3 -17.14 -12.46 -9.77
C ALA A 3 -15.99 -11.83 -8.99
N LYS A 4 -15.64 -10.58 -9.28
CA LYS A 4 -14.51 -9.91 -8.63
C LYS A 4 -14.91 -9.08 -7.41
N LYS A 5 -16.16 -9.09 -7.01
CA LYS A 5 -16.56 -8.41 -5.80
C LYS A 5 -15.93 -9.09 -4.58
N GLN A 6 -15.46 -8.27 -3.65
CA GLN A 6 -14.83 -8.76 -2.44
C GLN A 6 -15.87 -9.44 -1.55
N SER A 7 -15.65 -10.71 -1.25
CA SER A 7 -16.48 -11.44 -0.28
C SER A 7 -16.05 -11.11 1.15
N PRO A 8 -16.94 -11.28 2.15
CA PRO A 8 -16.56 -11.13 3.54
C PRO A 8 -15.42 -12.06 3.96
N GLY A 9 -15.36 -13.28 3.40
CA GLY A 9 -14.27 -14.21 3.68
C GLY A 9 -12.94 -13.69 3.16
N ARG A 10 -12.93 -13.10 1.95
CA ARG A 10 -11.69 -12.56 1.37
C ARG A 10 -11.17 -11.37 2.17
N TRP A 11 -12.05 -10.51 2.63
CA TRP A 11 -11.66 -9.39 3.49
C TRP A 11 -11.01 -9.89 4.79
N ARG A 12 -11.58 -10.92 5.40
CA ARG A 12 -11.00 -11.52 6.61
C ARG A 12 -9.62 -12.10 6.36
N GLU A 13 -9.42 -12.79 5.25
CA GLU A 13 -8.11 -13.34 4.89
C GLU A 13 -7.05 -12.26 4.80
N ARG A 14 -7.36 -11.15 4.15
CA ARG A 14 -6.44 -10.02 4.03
C ARG A 14 -6.13 -9.41 5.39
N THR A 15 -7.16 -9.16 6.19
CA THR A 15 -7.00 -8.54 7.50
C THR A 15 -6.17 -9.43 8.42
N LEU A 16 -6.46 -10.72 8.43
CA LEU A 16 -5.71 -11.68 9.23
C LEU A 16 -4.26 -11.76 8.77
N ALA A 17 -4.03 -11.80 7.48
CA ALA A 17 -2.68 -11.86 6.96
C ALA A 17 -1.85 -10.64 7.38
N LEU A 18 -2.44 -9.44 7.33
CA LEU A 18 -1.77 -8.23 7.78
C LEU A 18 -1.48 -8.27 9.29
N ALA A 19 -2.46 -8.68 10.08
CA ALA A 19 -2.31 -8.78 11.53
C ALA A 19 -1.19 -9.75 11.92
N LEU A 20 -1.11 -10.89 11.23
CA LEU A 20 -0.08 -11.89 11.51
C LEU A 20 1.34 -11.39 11.21
N GLN A 21 1.51 -10.45 10.26
CA GLN A 21 2.83 -9.87 9.99
C GLN A 21 3.36 -9.06 11.18
N ILE A 22 2.48 -8.57 12.03
CA ILE A 22 2.87 -7.79 13.21
C ILE A 22 3.18 -8.70 14.41
N GLY A 23 2.60 -9.90 14.42
CA GLY A 23 2.75 -10.82 15.55
C GLY A 23 4.09 -11.55 15.57
N ASN A 24 4.21 -12.44 16.56
CA ASN A 24 5.46 -13.20 16.80
C ASN A 24 5.47 -14.58 16.13
N ASP A 25 4.36 -15.04 15.60
CA ASP A 25 4.26 -16.33 14.93
C ASP A 25 4.65 -16.21 13.47
N ARG A 26 5.94 -16.36 13.20
CA ARG A 26 6.49 -16.22 11.85
C ARG A 26 5.95 -17.27 10.90
N THR A 27 5.76 -18.49 11.37
CA THR A 27 5.23 -19.57 10.54
C THR A 27 3.81 -19.27 10.07
N ALA A 28 2.95 -18.81 10.98
CA ALA A 28 1.58 -18.43 10.62
C ALA A 28 1.57 -17.23 9.68
N ALA A 29 2.43 -16.25 9.91
CA ALA A 29 2.57 -15.08 9.05
C ALA A 29 2.98 -15.47 7.63
N ASP A 30 3.96 -16.35 7.50
CA ASP A 30 4.44 -16.82 6.21
C ASP A 30 3.35 -17.60 5.47
N ALA A 31 2.64 -18.47 6.16
CA ALA A 31 1.57 -19.26 5.56
C ALA A 31 0.42 -18.37 5.07
N ALA A 32 0.02 -17.40 5.86
CA ALA A 32 -1.06 -16.48 5.49
C ALA A 32 -0.68 -15.62 4.28
N LEU A 33 0.55 -15.11 4.26
CA LEU A 33 1.02 -14.31 3.14
C LEU A 33 1.14 -15.16 1.87
N LYS A 34 1.67 -16.36 1.99
CA LYS A 34 1.74 -17.29 0.86
C LYS A 34 0.36 -17.58 0.29
N HIS A 35 -0.63 -17.80 1.15
CA HIS A 35 -2.00 -18.02 0.72
C HIS A 35 -2.54 -16.83 -0.08
N LEU A 36 -2.31 -15.61 0.38
CA LEU A 36 -2.73 -14.42 -0.36
C LEU A 36 -2.06 -14.33 -1.72
N VAL A 37 -0.76 -14.60 -1.77
CA VAL A 37 0.01 -14.56 -3.03
C VAL A 37 -0.51 -15.61 -4.00
N ASP A 38 -0.71 -16.85 -3.51
CA ASP A 38 -1.16 -17.97 -4.34
C ASP A 38 -2.58 -17.75 -4.88
N THR A 39 -3.40 -17.01 -4.17
CA THR A 39 -4.79 -16.74 -4.54
C THR A 39 -5.01 -15.31 -5.04
N ALA A 40 -3.95 -14.59 -5.35
CA ALA A 40 -4.05 -13.21 -5.81
C ALA A 40 -4.88 -13.10 -7.10
N GLY A 41 -5.74 -12.11 -7.15
CA GLY A 41 -6.60 -11.89 -8.31
C GLY A 41 -8.01 -12.42 -8.16
N GLN A 42 -8.31 -13.09 -7.05
CA GLN A 42 -9.69 -13.54 -6.77
C GLN A 42 -10.63 -12.36 -6.47
N ALA A 43 -10.07 -11.26 -5.99
CA ALA A 43 -10.85 -10.05 -5.73
C ALA A 43 -10.01 -8.81 -6.01
N ASN A 44 -10.68 -7.70 -6.29
CA ASN A 44 -9.99 -6.42 -6.45
C ASN A 44 -9.34 -6.02 -5.13
N GLY A 45 -8.14 -5.44 -5.22
CA GLY A 45 -7.41 -5.02 -4.04
C GLY A 45 -6.49 -6.09 -3.45
N ASP A 46 -6.47 -7.30 -4.00
CA ASP A 46 -5.55 -8.35 -3.52
C ASP A 46 -4.09 -7.92 -3.63
N ALA A 47 -3.70 -7.37 -4.77
CA ALA A 47 -2.32 -6.95 -5.00
C ALA A 47 -1.91 -5.84 -4.02
N TYR A 48 -2.80 -4.90 -3.76
CA TYR A 48 -2.55 -3.83 -2.80
C TYR A 48 -2.40 -4.38 -1.37
N ALA A 49 -3.25 -5.29 -0.97
CA ALA A 49 -3.17 -5.93 0.35
C ALA A 49 -1.83 -6.68 0.52
N ILE A 50 -1.39 -7.38 -0.51
CA ILE A 50 -0.11 -8.09 -0.50
C ILE A 50 1.06 -7.10 -0.39
N ALA A 51 1.00 -6.00 -1.13
CA ALA A 51 2.01 -4.95 -1.03
C ALA A 51 2.13 -4.43 0.40
N ARG A 52 1.01 -4.20 1.07
CA ARG A 52 0.99 -3.76 2.46
C ARG A 52 1.59 -4.80 3.40
N ALA A 53 1.31 -6.08 3.17
CA ALA A 53 1.88 -7.16 3.98
C ALA A 53 3.40 -7.22 3.85
N TYR A 54 3.93 -7.08 2.64
CA TYR A 54 5.38 -7.01 2.45
C TYR A 54 5.98 -5.74 3.05
N ALA A 55 5.26 -4.63 2.99
CA ALA A 55 5.71 -3.40 3.64
C ALA A 55 5.84 -3.57 5.15
N LEU A 56 4.89 -4.26 5.79
CA LEU A 56 4.99 -4.60 7.21
C LEU A 56 6.24 -5.41 7.53
N ARG A 57 6.69 -6.26 6.62
CA ARG A 57 7.92 -7.03 6.77
C ARG A 57 9.18 -6.21 6.50
N GLY A 58 9.05 -5.01 5.97
CA GLY A 58 10.19 -4.21 5.55
C GLY A 58 10.78 -4.66 4.20
N ASP A 59 10.06 -5.48 3.45
CA ASP A 59 10.50 -5.97 2.13
C ASP A 59 10.06 -4.99 1.05
N ALA A 60 10.87 -3.97 0.81
CA ALA A 60 10.55 -2.93 -0.15
C ALA A 60 10.48 -3.47 -1.58
N ASP A 61 11.35 -4.40 -1.96
CA ASP A 61 11.39 -4.96 -3.30
C ASP A 61 10.05 -5.57 -3.67
N LYS A 62 9.53 -6.43 -2.80
CA LYS A 62 8.25 -7.10 -3.05
C LYS A 62 7.07 -6.15 -2.90
N ALA A 63 7.15 -5.20 -1.97
CA ALA A 63 6.09 -4.20 -1.81
C ALA A 63 5.90 -3.39 -3.09
N PHE A 64 6.99 -2.90 -3.71
CA PHE A 64 6.89 -2.16 -4.96
C PHE A 64 6.48 -3.03 -6.13
N ASP A 65 6.93 -4.28 -6.17
CA ASP A 65 6.52 -5.22 -7.21
C ASP A 65 5.00 -5.42 -7.21
N TRP A 66 4.41 -5.61 -6.03
CA TRP A 66 2.97 -5.79 -5.91
C TRP A 66 2.19 -4.49 -6.12
N LEU A 67 2.73 -3.33 -5.78
CA LEU A 67 2.13 -2.05 -6.14
C LEU A 67 2.08 -1.87 -7.66
N GLN A 68 3.11 -2.28 -8.36
CA GLN A 68 3.12 -2.22 -9.82
C GLN A 68 2.03 -3.13 -10.41
N ARG A 69 1.87 -4.32 -9.86
CA ARG A 69 0.80 -5.23 -10.29
C ARG A 69 -0.59 -4.65 -10.04
N ASP A 70 -0.77 -4.01 -8.89
CA ASP A 70 -2.03 -3.31 -8.57
C ASP A 70 -2.34 -2.25 -9.61
N TRP A 71 -1.36 -1.45 -9.98
CA TRP A 71 -1.49 -0.43 -11.00
C TRP A 71 -1.84 -1.02 -12.37
N GLU A 72 -1.12 -2.06 -12.78
CA GLU A 72 -1.34 -2.70 -14.07
C GLU A 72 -2.73 -3.33 -14.19
N ARG A 73 -3.28 -3.78 -13.09
CA ARG A 73 -4.61 -4.38 -13.06
C ARG A 73 -5.74 -3.35 -12.99
N GLY A 74 -5.40 -2.09 -12.76
CA GLY A 74 -6.39 -1.03 -12.62
C GLY A 74 -7.17 -1.09 -11.31
N ASP A 75 -6.61 -1.73 -10.29
CA ASP A 75 -7.23 -1.78 -8.97
C ASP A 75 -7.14 -0.41 -8.30
N SER A 76 -7.97 -0.19 -7.29
CA SER A 76 -8.15 1.13 -6.69
C SER A 76 -7.09 1.52 -5.65
N GLY A 77 -6.17 0.61 -5.32
CA GLY A 77 -5.18 0.85 -4.28
C GLY A 77 -4.28 2.05 -4.50
N VAL A 78 -4.01 2.38 -5.77
CA VAL A 78 -3.15 3.51 -6.12
C VAL A 78 -3.60 4.82 -5.46
N HIS A 79 -4.89 5.03 -5.33
CA HIS A 79 -5.43 6.25 -4.73
C HIS A 79 -5.16 6.36 -3.24
N SER A 80 -4.85 5.25 -2.59
CA SER A 80 -4.64 5.19 -1.15
C SER A 80 -3.16 5.25 -0.75
N VAL A 81 -2.24 5.12 -1.70
CA VAL A 81 -0.81 4.97 -1.40
C VAL A 81 -0.26 6.14 -0.59
N LEU A 82 -0.63 7.37 -0.91
CA LEU A 82 -0.14 8.55 -0.19
C LEU A 82 -0.74 8.71 1.21
N PHE A 83 -1.73 7.91 1.54
CA PHE A 83 -2.38 7.94 2.84
C PHE A 83 -2.15 6.65 3.63
N GLU A 84 -1.29 5.76 3.13
CA GLU A 84 -1.03 4.47 3.76
C GLU A 84 0.31 4.50 4.49
N PRO A 85 0.31 4.58 5.84
CA PRO A 85 1.55 4.65 6.61
C PRO A 85 2.52 3.50 6.34
N LEU A 86 2.00 2.31 6.06
CA LEU A 86 2.85 1.14 5.80
C LEU A 86 3.70 1.32 4.55
N LEU A 87 3.17 1.99 3.55
CA LEU A 87 3.88 2.24 2.30
C LEU A 87 4.72 3.51 2.38
N LEU A 88 4.26 4.52 3.11
CA LEU A 88 4.99 5.77 3.28
C LEU A 88 6.32 5.61 4.01
N ARG A 89 6.51 4.50 4.72
CA ARG A 89 7.82 4.20 5.31
C ARG A 89 8.94 4.08 4.27
N PHE A 90 8.56 3.84 3.00
CA PHE A 90 9.51 3.75 1.88
C PHE A 90 9.54 5.02 1.04
N ARG A 91 9.03 6.13 1.53
CA ARG A 91 8.91 7.36 0.75
C ARG A 91 10.26 7.91 0.27
N ASP A 92 11.33 7.59 0.98
CA ASP A 92 12.68 8.01 0.60
C ASP A 92 13.34 7.07 -0.41
N ASP A 93 12.71 5.94 -0.71
CA ASP A 93 13.20 5.01 -1.73
C ASP A 93 12.90 5.60 -3.11
N PRO A 94 13.89 5.65 -4.03
CA PRO A 94 13.67 6.19 -5.38
C PRO A 94 12.50 5.55 -6.13
N ARG A 95 12.19 4.29 -5.83
CA ARG A 95 11.08 3.58 -6.44
C ARG A 95 9.72 4.18 -6.06
N PHE A 96 9.63 4.79 -4.88
CA PHE A 96 8.38 5.44 -4.46
C PHE A 96 8.10 6.66 -5.33
N ALA A 97 9.09 7.53 -5.53
CA ALA A 97 8.96 8.68 -6.40
C ALA A 97 8.64 8.27 -7.84
N GLU A 98 9.30 7.21 -8.34
CA GLU A 98 9.05 6.68 -9.68
C GLU A 98 7.63 6.14 -9.80
N TYR A 99 7.15 5.43 -8.79
CA TYR A 99 5.77 4.94 -8.75
C TYR A 99 4.78 6.11 -8.82
N CYS A 100 5.00 7.14 -8.01
CA CYS A 100 4.14 8.33 -8.03
C CYS A 100 4.15 9.01 -9.40
N ARG A 101 5.32 9.13 -10.03
CA ARG A 101 5.45 9.72 -11.35
C ARG A 101 4.65 8.92 -12.40
N ARG A 102 4.76 7.60 -12.36
CA ARG A 102 4.10 6.72 -13.32
C ARG A 102 2.58 6.70 -13.16
N THR A 103 2.10 6.84 -11.94
CA THR A 103 0.67 6.77 -11.64
C THR A 103 -0.01 8.14 -11.60
N GLY A 104 0.75 9.23 -11.74
CA GLY A 104 0.20 10.58 -11.71
C GLY A 104 -0.01 11.14 -10.31
N LEU A 105 0.52 10.47 -9.28
CA LEU A 105 0.44 10.94 -7.91
C LEU A 105 1.53 11.98 -7.63
N PRO A 106 1.29 12.95 -6.73
CA PRO A 106 2.35 13.87 -6.30
C PRO A 106 3.42 13.14 -5.51
N SER A 107 4.64 13.66 -5.53
CA SER A 107 5.73 13.13 -4.71
C SER A 107 5.39 13.26 -3.23
N PRO A 108 5.68 12.23 -2.41
CA PRO A 108 5.37 12.28 -0.98
C PRO A 108 6.00 13.46 -0.26
N ASP A 109 7.25 13.77 -0.56
CA ASP A 109 7.95 14.88 0.08
C ASP A 109 7.30 16.21 -0.24
N ARG A 110 6.97 16.41 -1.50
CA ARG A 110 6.29 17.61 -1.94
C ARG A 110 4.88 17.72 -1.37
N SER A 111 4.18 16.61 -1.32
CA SER A 111 2.84 16.55 -0.76
C SER A 111 2.85 16.95 0.72
N GLU A 112 3.82 16.42 1.47
CA GLU A 112 3.99 16.74 2.89
C GLU A 112 4.31 18.21 3.09
N ALA A 113 5.23 18.76 2.32
CA ALA A 113 5.58 20.18 2.38
C ALA A 113 4.38 21.07 2.08
N LEU A 114 3.57 20.71 1.09
CA LEU A 114 2.38 21.47 0.75
C LEU A 114 1.32 21.43 1.84
N SER A 115 1.18 20.31 2.53
CA SER A 115 0.15 20.17 3.55
C SER A 115 0.51 20.81 4.89
N VAL A 116 1.78 20.82 5.26
CA VAL A 116 2.23 21.33 6.55
C VAL A 116 2.81 22.74 6.44
N ASP A 117 3.83 22.91 5.65
CA ASP A 117 4.55 24.20 5.58
C ASP A 117 3.71 25.29 4.95
N ARG A 118 2.92 24.96 3.96
CA ARG A 118 2.05 25.93 3.31
C ARG A 118 0.98 26.46 4.26
N ILE A 119 0.42 25.61 5.09
CA ILE A 119 -0.54 26.04 6.11
C ILE A 119 0.11 26.97 7.11
N ARG A 120 1.32 26.64 7.55
CA ARG A 120 2.09 27.49 8.48
C ARG A 120 2.38 28.86 7.89
N VAL A 121 2.84 28.90 6.63
CA VAL A 121 3.16 30.15 5.95
C VAL A 121 1.90 31.01 5.84
N THR A 122 0.78 30.43 5.43
CA THR A 122 -0.47 31.16 5.31
C THR A 122 -0.92 31.73 6.65
N THR A 123 -0.82 30.97 7.72
CA THR A 123 -1.18 31.41 9.07
C THR A 123 -0.22 32.52 9.54
N GLY A 124 1.07 32.39 9.28
CA GLY A 124 2.06 33.41 9.63
C GLY A 124 1.87 34.72 8.87
N ALA A 125 1.51 34.63 7.60
CA ALA A 125 1.33 35.82 6.76
C ALA A 125 0.16 36.70 7.19
N LYS A 126 -0.79 36.17 7.93
CA LYS A 126 -1.95 36.91 8.40
C LYS A 126 -1.68 37.74 9.66
N ARG A 127 -0.52 37.61 10.20
CA ARG A 127 -0.12 38.39 11.36
C ARG A 127 0.56 39.68 10.96
#